data_64def0b803a279e8c54058f4cc18b69d
#
_entry.id   64def0b803a279e8c54058f4cc18b69d
#
_cell.length_a   1.000
_cell.length_b   1.000
_cell.length_c   1.000
_cell.angle_alpha   90.00
_cell.angle_beta   90.00
_cell.angle_gamma   90.00
#
_symmetry.space_group_name_H-M   'P 1'
#
loop_
_entity.id
_entity.type
_entity.pdbx_description
1 polymer ?
#
loop_
_entity_poly.entity_id
_entity_poly.type
_entity_poly.pdbx_seq_one_letter_code
_entity_poly.pdbx_strand_id
1 'polypeptide(L)'
;MSRVAKAPVSIPAGVEVKLNGQLLTIKGKNGELSRSIHHSVEVKHEHNELTFSPREGVEGGNAQSGTARALVNSMVIGVTEGFTRKLQLVGVGYRAQIKGNAVALSLGFSHPVEHVLPAGITAECPSQTEIVLKGSDKQLIGQVAADIRAYRRPEPYKGKGVRYADEVVRIKEAKKK
;
A
#
# COMPACT_ATOMS: atom_id res chain seq x y z
N MET A 1 -18.78 0.31 -20.31
CA MET A 1 -18.37 0.39 -18.89
C MET A 1 -17.70 -0.91 -18.45
N SER A 2 -16.55 -0.85 -17.76
CA SER A 2 -15.85 -2.07 -17.32
C SER A 2 -16.64 -2.80 -16.21
N ARG A 3 -16.46 -4.11 -16.08
CA ARG A 3 -17.10 -4.88 -14.98
C ARG A 3 -16.70 -4.38 -13.59
N VAL A 4 -15.47 -3.88 -13.45
CA VAL A 4 -14.98 -3.31 -12.17
C VAL A 4 -15.74 -2.02 -11.83
N ALA A 5 -15.97 -1.13 -12.81
CA ALA A 5 -16.68 0.13 -12.58
C ALA A 5 -18.16 -0.07 -12.21
N LYS A 6 -18.79 -1.15 -12.72
CA LYS A 6 -20.20 -1.46 -12.45
C LYS A 6 -20.44 -2.00 -11.02
N ALA A 7 -19.42 -2.57 -10.38
CA ALA A 7 -19.55 -3.11 -9.04
C ALA A 7 -19.56 -1.96 -8.01
N PRO A 8 -20.60 -1.79 -7.20
CA PRO A 8 -20.63 -0.77 -6.16
C PRO A 8 -19.56 -1.03 -5.11
N VAL A 9 -19.22 -0.01 -4.33
CA VAL A 9 -18.38 -0.11 -3.14
C VAL A 9 -19.30 0.02 -1.94
N SER A 10 -19.45 -1.05 -1.18
CA SER A 10 -20.23 -1.05 0.05
C SER A 10 -19.48 -0.33 1.15
N ILE A 11 -20.18 0.51 1.90
CA ILE A 11 -19.65 1.25 3.05
C ILE A 11 -20.04 0.47 4.31
N PRO A 12 -19.08 -0.13 5.04
CA PRO A 12 -19.37 -0.85 6.26
C PRO A 12 -19.80 0.10 7.39
N ALA A 13 -20.49 -0.43 8.37
CA ALA A 13 -20.91 0.32 9.54
C ALA A 13 -19.70 0.94 10.27
N GLY A 14 -19.82 2.21 10.65
CA GLY A 14 -18.72 2.95 11.30
C GLY A 14 -17.77 3.67 10.36
N VAL A 15 -18.05 3.66 9.05
CA VAL A 15 -17.32 4.47 8.06
C VAL A 15 -18.16 5.65 7.63
N GLU A 16 -17.61 6.84 7.77
CA GLU A 16 -18.22 8.08 7.29
C GLU A 16 -17.64 8.44 5.92
N VAL A 17 -18.51 8.79 4.99
CA VAL A 17 -18.13 9.24 3.65
C VAL A 17 -18.63 10.65 3.42
N LYS A 18 -17.72 11.55 3.04
CA LYS A 18 -18.03 12.93 2.66
C LYS A 18 -17.61 13.17 1.22
N LEU A 19 -18.51 13.64 0.41
CA LEU A 19 -18.26 14.00 -0.98
C LEU A 19 -18.47 15.51 -1.16
N ASN A 20 -17.37 16.24 -1.38
CA ASN A 20 -17.37 17.67 -1.65
C ASN A 20 -16.91 17.91 -3.10
N GLY A 21 -17.87 17.98 -4.02
CA GLY A 21 -17.55 18.05 -5.45
C GLY A 21 -16.84 16.78 -5.93
N GLN A 22 -15.55 16.89 -6.27
CA GLN A 22 -14.72 15.76 -6.68
C GLN A 22 -13.80 15.25 -5.56
N LEU A 23 -13.78 15.91 -4.41
CA LEU A 23 -13.00 15.46 -3.25
C LEU A 23 -13.83 14.48 -2.42
N LEU A 24 -13.39 13.23 -2.40
CA LEU A 24 -13.96 12.17 -1.57
C LEU A 24 -13.10 11.98 -0.33
N THR A 25 -13.73 12.08 0.84
CA THR A 25 -13.11 11.84 2.13
C THR A 25 -13.79 10.67 2.82
N ILE A 26 -13.01 9.70 3.27
CA ILE A 26 -13.49 8.50 3.95
C ILE A 26 -12.82 8.42 5.31
N LYS A 27 -13.60 8.35 6.36
CA LYS A 27 -13.14 8.27 7.74
C LYS A 27 -13.63 6.99 8.39
N GLY A 28 -12.74 6.28 9.05
CA GLY A 28 -13.04 5.06 9.80
C GLY A 28 -12.21 4.95 11.08
N LYS A 29 -12.20 3.79 11.70
CA LYS A 29 -11.48 3.55 12.95
C LYS A 29 -9.96 3.69 12.83
N ASN A 30 -9.40 3.43 11.66
CA ASN A 30 -7.94 3.46 11.40
C ASN A 30 -7.46 4.78 10.80
N GLY A 31 -8.30 5.82 10.81
CA GLY A 31 -7.96 7.15 10.31
C GLY A 31 -8.89 7.66 9.22
N GLU A 32 -8.43 8.71 8.58
CA GLU A 32 -9.14 9.41 7.52
C GLU A 32 -8.26 9.47 6.27
N LEU A 33 -8.84 9.17 5.13
CA LEU A 33 -8.20 9.28 3.83
C LEU A 33 -9.04 10.15 2.91
N SER A 34 -8.39 11.05 2.17
CA SER A 34 -9.04 11.89 1.18
C SER A 34 -8.38 11.74 -0.18
N ARG A 35 -9.18 11.79 -1.23
CA ARG A 35 -8.72 11.69 -2.60
C ARG A 35 -9.59 12.50 -3.55
N SER A 36 -8.94 13.21 -4.45
CA SER A 36 -9.63 13.86 -5.57
C SER A 36 -9.93 12.82 -6.66
N ILE A 37 -11.19 12.70 -7.02
CA ILE A 37 -11.67 11.85 -8.10
C ILE A 37 -11.55 12.63 -9.41
N HIS A 38 -11.18 11.96 -10.49
CA HIS A 38 -11.02 12.58 -11.80
C HIS A 38 -12.35 13.19 -12.27
N HIS A 39 -12.30 14.37 -12.90
CA HIS A 39 -13.48 15.12 -13.34
C HIS A 39 -14.39 14.36 -14.31
N SER A 40 -13.83 13.38 -15.04
CA SER A 40 -14.60 12.52 -15.96
C SER A 40 -15.45 11.45 -15.27
N VAL A 41 -15.39 11.36 -13.94
CA VAL A 41 -16.13 10.36 -13.15
C VAL A 41 -17.19 11.06 -12.32
N GLU A 42 -18.41 10.55 -12.38
CA GLU A 42 -19.48 10.89 -11.47
C GLU A 42 -19.54 9.87 -10.35
N VAL A 43 -19.59 10.35 -9.11
CA VAL A 43 -19.71 9.51 -7.90
C VAL A 43 -21.08 9.75 -7.30
N LYS A 44 -21.84 8.69 -7.07
CA LYS A 44 -23.11 8.74 -6.34
C LYS A 44 -22.99 7.94 -5.06
N HIS A 45 -23.52 8.51 -3.98
CA HIS A 45 -23.59 7.89 -2.66
C HIS A 45 -25.06 7.64 -2.31
N GLU A 46 -25.49 6.40 -2.36
CA GLU A 46 -26.86 5.98 -2.08
C GLU A 46 -26.85 4.69 -1.25
N HIS A 47 -27.74 4.61 -0.26
CA HIS A 47 -27.98 3.38 0.54
C HIS A 47 -26.71 2.68 1.08
N ASN A 48 -25.74 3.46 1.58
CA ASN A 48 -24.44 2.95 2.03
C ASN A 48 -23.58 2.28 0.94
N GLU A 49 -23.78 2.68 -0.30
CA GLU A 49 -22.98 2.26 -1.43
C GLU A 49 -22.50 3.45 -2.24
N LEU A 50 -21.27 3.34 -2.75
CA LEU A 50 -20.71 4.29 -3.71
C LEU A 50 -20.70 3.66 -5.09
N THR A 51 -21.28 4.36 -6.06
CA THR A 51 -21.28 3.98 -7.46
C THR A 51 -20.47 4.98 -8.27
N PHE A 52 -19.79 4.48 -9.30
CA PHE A 52 -18.90 5.25 -10.15
C PHE A 52 -19.32 5.11 -11.60
N SER A 53 -19.68 6.21 -12.25
CA SER A 53 -20.08 6.24 -13.66
C SER A 53 -19.24 7.24 -14.45
N PRO A 54 -18.98 6.98 -15.73
CA PRO A 54 -18.36 7.98 -16.58
C PRO A 54 -19.34 9.13 -16.83
N ARG A 55 -18.86 10.36 -16.82
CA ARG A 55 -19.64 11.51 -17.27
C ARG A 55 -19.79 11.47 -18.79
N GLU A 56 -20.95 11.79 -19.27
CA GLU A 56 -21.23 11.89 -20.70
C GLU A 56 -20.40 13.01 -21.34
N GLY A 57 -19.92 12.74 -22.56
CA GLY A 57 -19.14 13.70 -23.34
C GLY A 57 -17.68 13.90 -22.93
N VAL A 58 -17.15 13.13 -21.95
CA VAL A 58 -15.76 13.23 -21.53
C VAL A 58 -15.00 11.95 -21.89
N GLU A 59 -13.92 12.09 -22.67
CA GLU A 59 -13.07 10.96 -23.03
C GLU A 59 -12.39 10.33 -21.82
N GLY A 60 -12.15 9.01 -21.86
CA GLY A 60 -11.46 8.28 -20.80
C GLY A 60 -12.30 7.98 -19.57
N GLY A 61 -13.54 8.45 -19.46
CA GLY A 61 -14.41 8.27 -18.30
C GLY A 61 -14.59 6.80 -17.89
N ASN A 62 -14.69 5.88 -18.86
CA ASN A 62 -14.82 4.45 -18.62
C ASN A 62 -13.59 3.82 -17.92
N ALA A 63 -12.39 4.23 -18.28
CA ALA A 63 -11.16 3.77 -17.64
C ALA A 63 -11.00 4.39 -16.24
N GLN A 64 -11.26 5.68 -16.13
CA GLN A 64 -11.15 6.43 -14.88
C GLN A 64 -12.19 5.98 -13.83
N SER A 65 -13.42 5.61 -14.24
CA SER A 65 -14.43 5.11 -13.31
C SER A 65 -14.02 3.79 -12.65
N GLY A 66 -13.41 2.87 -13.41
CA GLY A 66 -12.85 1.64 -12.86
C GLY A 66 -11.68 1.87 -11.90
N THR A 67 -10.80 2.81 -12.25
CA THR A 67 -9.67 3.22 -11.39
C THR A 67 -10.17 3.87 -10.10
N ALA A 68 -11.10 4.83 -10.19
CA ALA A 68 -11.69 5.48 -9.03
C ALA A 68 -12.35 4.48 -8.09
N ARG A 69 -13.15 3.56 -8.64
CA ARG A 69 -13.80 2.49 -7.86
C ARG A 69 -12.78 1.63 -7.11
N ALA A 70 -11.71 1.18 -7.76
CA ALA A 70 -10.69 0.34 -7.15
C ALA A 70 -9.92 1.06 -6.04
N LEU A 71 -9.59 2.35 -6.26
CA LEU A 71 -8.90 3.18 -5.27
C LEU A 71 -9.78 3.44 -4.04
N VAL A 72 -11.04 3.80 -4.26
CA VAL A 72 -12.00 4.05 -3.16
C VAL A 72 -12.27 2.77 -2.37
N ASN A 73 -12.41 1.63 -3.03
CA ASN A 73 -12.54 0.36 -2.35
C ASN A 73 -11.32 0.06 -1.45
N SER A 74 -10.11 0.36 -1.93
CA SER A 74 -8.90 0.23 -1.11
C SER A 74 -8.89 1.21 0.07
N MET A 75 -9.41 2.44 -0.10
CA MET A 75 -9.55 3.41 1.00
C MET A 75 -10.52 2.89 2.07
N VAL A 76 -11.69 2.36 1.68
CA VAL A 76 -12.67 1.79 2.62
C VAL A 76 -12.05 0.64 3.43
N ILE A 77 -11.37 -0.30 2.77
CA ILE A 77 -10.68 -1.41 3.46
C ILE A 77 -9.58 -0.86 4.38
N GLY A 78 -8.82 0.12 3.93
CA GLY A 78 -7.74 0.73 4.71
C GLY A 78 -8.21 1.39 6.01
N VAL A 79 -9.30 2.16 5.97
CA VAL A 79 -9.84 2.83 7.16
C VAL A 79 -10.59 1.88 8.09
N THR A 80 -11.01 0.70 7.61
CA THR A 80 -11.70 -0.33 8.41
C THR A 80 -10.73 -1.35 9.01
N GLU A 81 -10.05 -2.09 8.17
CA GLU A 81 -9.17 -3.20 8.57
C GLU A 81 -7.71 -2.76 8.63
N GLY A 82 -7.33 -1.82 7.77
CA GLY A 82 -5.94 -1.46 7.55
C GLY A 82 -5.22 -2.43 6.62
N PHE A 83 -4.01 -2.05 6.21
CA PHE A 83 -3.13 -2.89 5.42
C PHE A 83 -1.89 -3.26 6.22
N THR A 84 -1.38 -4.44 5.98
CA THR A 84 -0.15 -4.95 6.57
C THR A 84 0.77 -5.45 5.46
N ARG A 85 2.04 -5.05 5.50
CA ARG A 85 3.09 -5.58 4.63
C ARG A 85 4.24 -6.10 5.47
N LYS A 86 4.67 -7.32 5.19
CA LYS A 86 5.78 -7.98 5.88
C LYS A 86 6.99 -8.05 4.97
N LEU A 87 8.14 -7.67 5.50
CA LEU A 87 9.43 -7.77 4.85
C LEU A 87 10.34 -8.69 5.67
N GLN A 88 11.14 -9.49 4.98
CA GLN A 88 12.13 -10.38 5.58
C GLN A 88 13.53 -9.98 5.12
N LEU A 89 14.45 -9.95 6.06
CA LEU A 89 15.87 -9.71 5.82
C LEU A 89 16.59 -11.06 5.78
N VAL A 90 17.20 -11.37 4.66
CA VAL A 90 17.98 -12.62 4.47
C VAL A 90 19.43 -12.27 4.25
N GLY A 91 20.29 -12.70 5.15
CA GLY A 91 21.72 -12.46 5.07
C GLY A 91 22.38 -12.48 6.46
N VAL A 92 23.62 -12.91 6.52
CA VAL A 92 24.39 -12.93 7.77
C VAL A 92 24.63 -11.49 8.24
N GLY A 93 24.25 -11.19 9.49
CA GLY A 93 24.41 -9.85 10.07
C GLY A 93 23.37 -8.83 9.67
N TYR A 94 22.36 -9.21 8.85
CA TYR A 94 21.27 -8.30 8.51
C TYR A 94 20.31 -8.16 9.70
N ARG A 95 20.02 -6.91 10.06
CA ARG A 95 19.15 -6.59 11.21
C ARG A 95 18.29 -5.37 10.92
N ALA A 96 17.11 -5.36 11.50
CA ALA A 96 16.20 -4.23 11.52
C ALA A 96 15.82 -3.89 12.96
N GLN A 97 15.72 -2.61 13.27
CA GLN A 97 15.28 -2.10 14.57
C GLN A 97 14.43 -0.86 14.37
N ILE A 98 13.44 -0.67 15.22
CA ILE A 98 12.64 0.55 15.23
C ILE A 98 13.32 1.57 16.14
N LYS A 99 13.52 2.78 15.62
CA LYS A 99 14.02 3.94 16.35
C LYS A 99 13.02 5.09 16.23
N GLY A 100 12.11 5.19 17.17
CA GLY A 100 11.07 6.22 17.11
C GLY A 100 10.22 6.10 15.83
N ASN A 101 10.31 7.08 14.94
CA ASN A 101 9.59 7.09 13.66
C ASN A 101 10.45 6.64 12.47
N ALA A 102 11.52 5.92 12.71
CA ALA A 102 12.41 5.42 11.67
C ALA A 102 12.72 3.94 11.87
N VAL A 103 13.00 3.26 10.76
CA VAL A 103 13.51 1.89 10.73
C VAL A 103 15.00 1.95 10.47
N ALA A 104 15.79 1.52 11.45
CA ALA A 104 17.24 1.40 11.31
C ALA A 104 17.59 0.01 10.76
N LEU A 105 18.34 -0.03 9.68
CA LEU A 105 18.66 -1.21 8.90
C LEU A 105 20.17 -1.42 8.85
N SER A 106 20.63 -2.61 9.20
CA SER A 106 22.00 -3.08 8.95
C SER A 106 21.95 -4.11 7.83
N LEU A 107 22.39 -3.71 6.64
CA LEU A 107 22.28 -4.52 5.42
C LEU A 107 23.64 -4.84 4.79
N GLY A 108 24.70 -4.85 5.60
CA GLY A 108 26.07 -5.12 5.13
C GLY A 108 26.71 -3.95 4.40
N PHE A 109 26.25 -2.73 4.61
CA PHE A 109 26.91 -1.50 4.20
C PHE A 109 27.91 -1.04 5.27
N SER A 110 28.83 -0.16 4.90
CA SER A 110 29.80 0.45 5.82
C SER A 110 29.15 1.37 6.86
N HIS A 111 27.91 1.78 6.64
CA HIS A 111 27.12 2.63 7.52
C HIS A 111 25.69 2.05 7.69
N PRO A 112 25.03 2.28 8.84
CA PRO A 112 23.64 1.92 9.01
C PRO A 112 22.76 2.81 8.11
N VAL A 113 21.64 2.24 7.63
CA VAL A 113 20.64 2.94 6.86
C VAL A 113 19.44 3.23 7.76
N GLU A 114 18.99 4.48 7.81
CA GLU A 114 17.77 4.86 8.53
C GLU A 114 16.71 5.30 7.52
N HIS A 115 15.57 4.63 7.57
CA HIS A 115 14.40 4.96 6.76
C HIS A 115 13.32 5.61 7.62
N VAL A 116 13.08 6.89 7.42
CA VAL A 116 12.04 7.62 8.14
C VAL A 116 10.67 7.25 7.58
N LEU A 117 9.77 6.86 8.48
CA LEU A 117 8.41 6.48 8.11
C LEU A 117 7.55 7.75 7.91
N PRO A 118 6.77 7.83 6.83
CA PRO A 118 5.81 8.91 6.66
C PRO A 118 4.65 8.80 7.66
N ALA A 119 3.95 9.91 7.88
CA ALA A 119 2.77 9.93 8.74
C ALA A 119 1.71 8.93 8.26
N GLY A 120 1.08 8.22 9.20
CA GLY A 120 0.07 7.20 8.91
C GLY A 120 0.63 5.79 8.66
N ILE A 121 1.95 5.61 8.69
CA ILE A 121 2.60 4.29 8.65
C ILE A 121 3.27 4.01 9.98
N THR A 122 3.02 2.82 10.50
CA THR A 122 3.71 2.27 11.67
C THR A 122 4.51 1.03 11.29
N ALA A 123 5.63 0.83 11.95
CA ALA A 123 6.46 -0.35 11.74
C ALA A 123 6.67 -1.08 13.06
N GLU A 124 6.70 -2.38 13.01
CA GLU A 124 7.05 -3.28 14.11
C GLU A 124 8.13 -4.24 13.64
N CYS A 125 9.04 -4.60 14.51
CA CYS A 125 10.05 -5.63 14.27
C CYS A 125 9.84 -6.76 15.28
N PRO A 126 9.03 -7.78 14.95
CA PRO A 126 8.83 -8.94 15.82
C PRO A 126 10.14 -9.71 16.04
N SER A 127 11.01 -9.68 15.05
CA SER A 127 12.38 -10.21 15.13
C SER A 127 13.35 -9.24 14.46
N GLN A 128 14.65 -9.44 14.66
CA GLN A 128 15.68 -8.63 14.02
C GLN A 128 15.72 -8.78 12.48
N THR A 129 15.09 -9.80 11.96
CA THR A 129 15.08 -10.13 10.53
C THR A 129 13.71 -9.94 9.87
N GLU A 130 12.73 -9.45 10.61
CA GLU A 130 11.37 -9.25 10.11
C GLU A 130 10.88 -7.82 10.41
N ILE A 131 10.29 -7.19 9.41
CA ILE A 131 9.66 -5.88 9.53
C ILE A 131 8.21 -6.03 9.13
N VAL A 132 7.31 -5.56 9.98
CA VAL A 132 5.86 -5.51 9.73
C VAL A 132 5.46 -4.06 9.63
N LEU A 133 5.04 -3.64 8.44
CA LEU A 133 4.51 -2.30 8.17
C LEU A 133 2.99 -2.34 8.24
N LYS A 134 2.38 -1.36 8.92
CA LYS A 134 0.93 -1.22 9.04
C LYS A 134 0.51 0.20 8.69
N GLY A 135 -0.63 0.34 8.03
CA GLY A 135 -1.19 1.63 7.66
C GLY A 135 -2.55 1.53 7.00
N SER A 136 -3.23 2.66 6.88
CA SER A 136 -4.54 2.76 6.22
C SER A 136 -4.42 2.99 4.71
N ASP A 137 -3.37 3.66 4.24
CA ASP A 137 -3.17 3.92 2.82
C ASP A 137 -2.37 2.80 2.15
N LYS A 138 -3.06 2.03 1.28
CA LYS A 138 -2.46 0.92 0.52
C LYS A 138 -1.28 1.36 -0.35
N GLN A 139 -1.39 2.53 -0.97
CA GLN A 139 -0.34 3.06 -1.86
C GLN A 139 0.90 3.45 -1.06
N LEU A 140 0.69 4.16 0.04
CA LEU A 140 1.78 4.64 0.89
C LEU A 140 2.55 3.49 1.54
N ILE A 141 1.84 2.50 2.11
CA ILE A 141 2.48 1.32 2.72
C ILE A 141 3.23 0.48 1.67
N GLY A 142 2.67 0.37 0.46
CA GLY A 142 3.34 -0.31 -0.65
C GLY A 142 4.61 0.41 -1.08
N GLN A 143 4.60 1.74 -1.14
CA GLN A 143 5.76 2.55 -1.47
C GLN A 143 6.86 2.42 -0.42
N VAL A 144 6.53 2.57 0.86
CA VAL A 144 7.50 2.41 1.97
C VAL A 144 8.13 1.02 1.95
N ALA A 145 7.33 -0.02 1.73
CA ALA A 145 7.86 -1.38 1.63
C ALA A 145 8.80 -1.56 0.43
N ALA A 146 8.48 -0.96 -0.70
CA ALA A 146 9.31 -0.97 -1.90
C ALA A 146 10.63 -0.21 -1.70
N ASP A 147 10.59 0.94 -1.04
CA ASP A 147 11.77 1.75 -0.73
C ASP A 147 12.73 1.01 0.22
N ILE A 148 12.19 0.40 1.28
CA ILE A 148 13.00 -0.43 2.20
C ILE A 148 13.63 -1.61 1.45
N ARG A 149 12.86 -2.30 0.60
CA ARG A 149 13.38 -3.40 -0.23
C ARG A 149 14.44 -2.94 -1.23
N ALA A 150 14.33 -1.70 -1.74
CA ALA A 150 15.25 -1.14 -2.73
C ALA A 150 16.65 -0.91 -2.19
N TYR A 151 16.83 -0.69 -0.87
CA TYR A 151 18.17 -0.56 -0.26
C TYR A 151 19.05 -1.77 -0.53
N ARG A 152 18.50 -2.97 -0.46
CA ARG A 152 19.21 -4.21 -0.80
C ARG A 152 18.24 -5.25 -1.36
N ARG A 153 18.05 -5.24 -2.68
CA ARG A 153 17.18 -6.21 -3.35
C ARG A 153 17.73 -7.63 -3.24
N PRO A 154 16.87 -8.67 -3.23
CA PRO A 154 17.31 -10.04 -3.19
C PRO A 154 18.21 -10.37 -4.38
N GLU A 155 19.34 -10.99 -4.13
CA GLU A 155 20.24 -11.46 -5.17
C GLU A 155 19.80 -12.84 -5.70
N PRO A 156 20.12 -13.18 -6.97
CA PRO A 156 19.63 -14.41 -7.58
C PRO A 156 20.42 -15.67 -7.23
N TYR A 157 21.51 -15.60 -6.46
CA TYR A 157 22.38 -16.78 -6.18
C TYR A 157 22.12 -17.37 -4.80
N LYS A 158 22.18 -16.57 -3.75
CA LYS A 158 21.94 -17.00 -2.37
C LYS A 158 20.64 -16.42 -1.78
N GLY A 159 19.97 -15.55 -2.52
CA GLY A 159 18.74 -14.90 -2.09
C GLY A 159 18.92 -13.87 -0.98
N LYS A 160 20.15 -13.38 -0.75
CA LYS A 160 20.43 -12.36 0.26
C LYS A 160 19.84 -11.02 -0.14
N GLY A 161 19.21 -10.35 0.80
CA GLY A 161 18.58 -9.05 0.60
C GLY A 161 17.32 -8.90 1.42
N VAL A 162 16.61 -7.80 1.19
CA VAL A 162 15.28 -7.54 1.75
C VAL A 162 14.24 -7.98 0.73
N ARG A 163 13.33 -8.84 1.13
CA ARG A 163 12.25 -9.36 0.29
C ARG A 163 10.90 -9.25 0.98
N TYR A 164 9.82 -9.28 0.22
CA TYR A 164 8.49 -9.47 0.78
C TYR A 164 8.35 -10.88 1.36
N ALA A 165 7.54 -11.04 2.38
CA ALA A 165 7.31 -12.36 3.00
C ALA A 165 6.69 -13.38 2.03
N ASP A 166 5.91 -12.89 1.08
CA ASP A 166 5.24 -13.65 0.02
C ASP A 166 6.03 -13.70 -1.30
N GLU A 167 7.25 -13.14 -1.35
CA GLU A 167 8.07 -13.09 -2.55
C GLU A 167 8.83 -14.39 -2.78
N VAL A 168 8.65 -14.97 -3.96
CA VAL A 168 9.45 -16.10 -4.43
C VAL A 168 10.65 -15.57 -5.22
N VAL A 169 11.83 -15.64 -4.59
CA VAL A 169 13.09 -15.25 -5.25
C VAL A 169 13.56 -16.37 -6.15
N ARG A 170 13.67 -16.08 -7.47
CA ARG A 170 14.23 -17.03 -8.43
C ARG A 170 15.73 -17.13 -8.24
N ILE A 171 16.20 -18.29 -7.80
CA ILE A 171 17.61 -18.58 -7.60
C ILE A 171 18.17 -19.20 -8.88
N LYS A 172 19.32 -18.71 -9.31
CA LYS A 172 20.08 -19.26 -10.45
C LYS A 172 21.19 -20.16 -9.90
N GLU A 173 21.42 -21.28 -10.57
CA GLU A 173 22.58 -22.11 -10.29
C GLU A 173 23.85 -21.47 -10.85
N ALA A 174 24.93 -21.47 -10.05
CA ALA A 174 26.23 -21.04 -10.54
C ALA A 174 26.72 -22.06 -11.60
N LYS A 175 27.29 -21.56 -12.70
CA LYS A 175 27.94 -22.44 -13.69
C LYS A 175 28.97 -23.33 -12.96
N LYS A 176 28.74 -24.63 -12.97
CA LYS A 176 29.79 -25.60 -12.61
C LYS A 176 30.92 -25.45 -13.64
N LYS A 177 32.14 -25.21 -13.15
CA LYS A 177 33.37 -25.29 -13.97
C LYS A 177 33.60 -26.73 -14.35
#